data_ef8e1e395e16855fd25593cb98367496
#
_entry.id   ef8e1e395e16855fd25593cb98367496
#
_cell.length_a   1.000
_cell.length_b   1.000
_cell.length_c   1.000
_cell.angle_alpha   90.00
_cell.angle_beta   90.00
_cell.angle_gamma   90.00
#
_symmetry.space_group_name_H-M   'P 1'
#
loop_
_entity.id
_entity.type
_entity.pdbx_description
1 polymer ?
#
loop_
_entity_poly.entity_id
_entity_poly.type
_entity_poly.pdbx_seq_one_letter_code
_entity_poly.pdbx_strand_id
1 'polypeptide(L)'
;MKHLVDTPAESPGIPPVGALVELVRGVDRSIEKLLCNVFESELVDASSDSVLLEAMAVAAGVQRRLDGLMAELVGEADARSASRPNAGGLAASIGCRNVNDLVQAVTLASPHAVAASLRVARKVRRGVGIASGAFLPPELPALRQALLEGAVSVDAVSGLLGPLQDLHVAVGVDLLRDERHRE
;
A
#
# COMPACT_ATOMS: atom_id res chain seq x y z
N MET A 1 25.82 28.66 -36.62
CA MET A 1 25.80 28.49 -35.17
C MET A 1 24.33 28.54 -34.73
N LYS A 2 23.72 27.38 -34.45
CA LYS A 2 22.32 27.27 -33.92
C LYS A 2 22.39 27.26 -32.40
N HIS A 3 21.81 28.28 -31.77
CA HIS A 3 21.60 28.30 -30.33
C HIS A 3 20.63 27.19 -29.95
N LEU A 4 21.11 26.20 -29.18
CA LEU A 4 20.30 25.27 -28.45
C LEU A 4 19.66 26.04 -27.28
N VAL A 5 18.36 26.23 -27.32
CA VAL A 5 17.59 26.77 -26.21
C VAL A 5 17.43 25.62 -25.22
N ASP A 6 18.19 25.67 -24.12
CA ASP A 6 17.97 24.82 -22.95
C ASP A 6 16.58 25.13 -22.39
N THR A 7 15.64 24.21 -22.58
CA THR A 7 14.37 24.23 -21.90
C THR A 7 14.66 23.83 -20.45
N PRO A 8 14.38 24.67 -19.44
CA PRO A 8 14.54 24.28 -18.04
C PRO A 8 13.60 23.11 -17.75
N ALA A 9 14.15 22.03 -17.20
CA ALA A 9 13.38 20.90 -16.71
C ALA A 9 12.37 21.44 -15.67
N GLU A 10 11.08 21.36 -15.99
CA GLU A 10 10.00 21.65 -15.04
C GLU A 10 10.19 20.78 -13.81
N SER A 11 10.54 21.39 -12.69
CA SER A 11 10.49 20.73 -11.40
C SER A 11 9.06 20.20 -11.20
N PRO A 12 8.85 18.92 -10.84
CA PRO A 12 7.52 18.42 -10.60
C PRO A 12 6.85 19.28 -9.53
N GLY A 13 5.88 20.08 -9.93
CA GLY A 13 5.15 20.99 -9.05
C GLY A 13 4.54 20.18 -7.90
N ILE A 14 4.57 20.73 -6.68
CA ILE A 14 3.90 20.14 -5.52
C ILE A 14 2.42 20.01 -5.87
N PRO A 15 1.83 18.79 -5.85
CA PRO A 15 0.43 18.63 -6.17
C PRO A 15 -0.45 19.45 -5.20
N PRO A 16 -1.57 20.01 -5.66
CA PRO A 16 -2.43 20.83 -4.81
C PRO A 16 -2.93 20.03 -3.61
N VAL A 17 -3.09 20.73 -2.47
CA VAL A 17 -3.65 20.13 -1.25
C VAL A 17 -5.04 19.57 -1.60
N GLY A 18 -5.24 18.27 -1.35
CA GLY A 18 -6.49 17.57 -1.68
C GLY A 18 -6.50 16.82 -3.01
N ALA A 19 -5.48 16.97 -3.88
CA ALA A 19 -5.42 16.25 -5.16
C ALA A 19 -5.57 14.73 -4.99
N LEU A 20 -4.96 14.15 -3.96
CA LEU A 20 -5.09 12.73 -3.67
C LEU A 20 -6.55 12.31 -3.41
N VAL A 21 -7.28 13.10 -2.63
CA VAL A 21 -8.69 12.82 -2.32
C VAL A 21 -9.54 12.90 -3.59
N GLU A 22 -9.30 13.89 -4.45
CA GLU A 22 -10.04 14.03 -5.71
C GLU A 22 -9.77 12.89 -6.68
N LEU A 23 -8.55 12.40 -6.75
CA LEU A 23 -8.20 11.21 -7.55
C LEU A 23 -8.95 9.97 -7.03
N VAL A 24 -8.94 9.73 -5.72
CA VAL A 24 -9.65 8.59 -5.11
C VAL A 24 -11.17 8.71 -5.31
N ARG A 25 -11.75 9.90 -5.14
CA ARG A 25 -13.17 10.16 -5.44
C ARG A 25 -13.51 9.92 -6.91
N GLY A 26 -12.58 10.18 -7.83
CA GLY A 26 -12.76 9.87 -9.25
C GLY A 26 -12.92 8.37 -9.50
N VAL A 27 -12.12 7.56 -8.85
CA VAL A 27 -12.21 6.09 -8.89
C VAL A 27 -13.53 5.63 -8.27
N ASP A 28 -13.88 6.13 -7.09
CA ASP A 28 -15.11 5.80 -6.36
C ASP A 28 -16.36 6.04 -7.24
N ARG A 29 -16.49 7.23 -7.84
CA ARG A 29 -17.58 7.53 -8.78
C ARG A 29 -17.62 6.59 -9.99
N SER A 30 -16.47 6.11 -10.46
CA SER A 30 -16.42 5.16 -11.58
C SER A 30 -16.91 3.79 -11.17
N ILE A 31 -16.58 3.35 -9.96
CA ILE A 31 -17.07 2.09 -9.38
C ILE A 31 -18.57 2.18 -9.11
N GLU A 32 -19.05 3.29 -8.54
CA GLU A 32 -20.49 3.52 -8.31
C GLU A 32 -21.30 3.41 -9.61
N LYS A 33 -20.86 4.08 -10.70
CA LYS A 33 -21.51 3.97 -12.00
C LYS A 33 -21.51 2.55 -12.56
N LEU A 34 -20.38 1.82 -12.38
CA LEU A 34 -20.31 0.42 -12.80
C LEU A 34 -21.34 -0.43 -12.05
N LEU A 35 -21.41 -0.27 -10.72
CA LEU A 35 -22.34 -1.00 -9.86
C LEU A 35 -23.80 -0.69 -10.23
N CYS A 36 -24.17 0.58 -10.42
CA CYS A 36 -25.51 0.97 -10.88
C CYS A 36 -25.84 0.25 -12.19
N ASN A 37 -24.96 0.31 -13.20
CA ASN A 37 -25.20 -0.34 -14.49
C ASN A 37 -25.36 -1.86 -14.36
N VAL A 38 -24.56 -2.51 -13.52
CA VAL A 38 -24.59 -3.97 -13.33
C VAL A 38 -25.86 -4.41 -12.60
N PHE A 39 -26.26 -3.66 -11.55
CA PHE A 39 -27.43 -4.02 -10.73
C PHE A 39 -28.78 -3.62 -11.38
N GLU A 40 -28.79 -2.60 -12.24
CA GLU A 40 -30.00 -2.19 -12.97
C GLU A 40 -30.24 -2.97 -14.26
N SER A 41 -29.28 -3.82 -14.65
CA SER A 41 -29.34 -4.62 -15.86
C SER A 41 -29.18 -6.12 -15.54
N GLU A 42 -29.70 -6.97 -16.42
CA GLU A 42 -29.54 -8.43 -16.33
C GLU A 42 -28.17 -8.89 -16.88
N LEU A 43 -27.16 -8.03 -16.91
CA LEU A 43 -25.86 -8.33 -17.54
C LEU A 43 -25.15 -9.52 -16.90
N VAL A 44 -25.26 -9.70 -15.60
CA VAL A 44 -24.64 -10.83 -14.90
C VAL A 44 -25.34 -12.13 -15.27
N ASP A 45 -26.68 -12.16 -15.20
CA ASP A 45 -27.48 -13.35 -15.45
C ASP A 45 -27.48 -13.76 -16.93
N ALA A 46 -27.38 -12.78 -17.83
CA ALA A 46 -27.30 -13.01 -19.27
C ALA A 46 -25.88 -13.36 -19.77
N SER A 47 -24.89 -13.27 -18.93
CA SER A 47 -23.49 -13.54 -19.31
C SER A 47 -23.23 -15.04 -19.49
N SER A 48 -22.39 -15.38 -20.47
CA SER A 48 -21.86 -16.74 -20.59
C SER A 48 -20.82 -16.99 -19.46
N ASP A 49 -20.58 -18.27 -19.16
CA ASP A 49 -19.60 -18.66 -18.14
C ASP A 49 -18.21 -18.03 -18.38
N SER A 50 -17.76 -17.99 -19.63
CA SER A 50 -16.46 -17.40 -19.98
C SER A 50 -16.41 -15.90 -19.71
N VAL A 51 -17.46 -15.15 -20.03
CA VAL A 51 -17.57 -13.71 -19.76
C VAL A 51 -17.64 -13.45 -18.27
N LEU A 52 -18.38 -14.27 -17.53
CA LEU A 52 -18.46 -14.18 -16.06
C LEU A 52 -17.10 -14.37 -15.41
N LEU A 53 -16.36 -15.41 -15.79
CA LEU A 53 -15.01 -15.68 -15.27
C LEU A 53 -14.02 -14.57 -15.61
N GLU A 54 -14.08 -14.02 -16.81
CA GLU A 54 -13.25 -12.89 -17.22
C GLU A 54 -13.59 -11.63 -16.39
N ALA A 55 -14.88 -11.32 -16.24
CA ALA A 55 -15.33 -10.19 -15.41
C ALA A 55 -14.86 -10.32 -13.94
N MET A 56 -14.96 -11.53 -13.37
CA MET A 56 -14.44 -11.81 -12.02
C MET A 56 -12.92 -11.58 -11.93
N ALA A 57 -12.16 -12.02 -12.93
CA ALA A 57 -10.70 -11.85 -12.96
C ALA A 57 -10.31 -10.36 -13.03
N VAL A 58 -11.00 -9.58 -13.86
CA VAL A 58 -10.80 -8.13 -13.99
C VAL A 58 -11.17 -7.42 -12.69
N ALA A 59 -12.34 -7.72 -12.11
CA ALA A 59 -12.77 -7.12 -10.83
C ALA A 59 -11.79 -7.42 -9.69
N ALA A 60 -11.30 -8.65 -9.59
CA ALA A 60 -10.27 -9.03 -8.64
C ALA A 60 -8.94 -8.27 -8.88
N GLY A 61 -8.59 -7.98 -10.12
CA GLY A 61 -7.44 -7.13 -10.47
C GLY A 61 -7.60 -5.69 -9.99
N VAL A 62 -8.78 -5.11 -10.15
CA VAL A 62 -9.11 -3.76 -9.63
C VAL A 62 -9.00 -3.73 -8.11
N GLN A 63 -9.60 -4.71 -7.44
CA GLN A 63 -9.52 -4.82 -5.98
C GLN A 63 -8.07 -4.87 -5.48
N ARG A 64 -7.22 -5.71 -6.07
CA ARG A 64 -5.80 -5.79 -5.68
C ARG A 64 -5.04 -4.48 -5.86
N ARG A 65 -5.35 -3.67 -6.89
CA ARG A 65 -4.75 -2.34 -7.06
C ARG A 65 -5.21 -1.35 -5.99
N LEU A 66 -6.48 -1.41 -5.60
CA LEU A 66 -7.00 -0.61 -4.49
C LEU A 66 -6.38 -1.03 -3.15
N ASP A 67 -6.15 -2.32 -2.94
CA ASP A 67 -5.44 -2.84 -1.78
C ASP A 67 -3.99 -2.32 -1.74
N GLY A 68 -3.31 -2.28 -2.89
CA GLY A 68 -1.97 -1.68 -3.03
C GLY A 68 -1.95 -0.19 -2.67
N LEU A 69 -2.91 0.58 -3.16
CA LEU A 69 -3.10 1.99 -2.78
C LEU A 69 -3.34 2.12 -1.27
N MET A 70 -4.21 1.28 -0.70
CA MET A 70 -4.50 1.30 0.74
C MET A 70 -3.25 0.98 1.55
N ALA A 71 -2.40 0.06 1.12
CA ALA A 71 -1.14 -0.24 1.79
C ALA A 71 -0.20 0.99 1.83
N GLU A 72 -0.12 1.78 0.76
CA GLU A 72 0.64 3.04 0.74
C GLU A 72 0.07 4.07 1.74
N LEU A 73 -1.26 4.26 1.76
CA LEU A 73 -1.94 5.19 2.67
C LEU A 73 -1.75 4.79 4.14
N VAL A 74 -1.92 3.51 4.44
CA VAL A 74 -1.72 2.95 5.79
C VAL A 74 -0.26 3.08 6.22
N GLY A 75 0.68 2.82 5.31
CA GLY A 75 2.12 3.00 5.58
C GLY A 75 2.50 4.45 5.90
N GLU A 76 1.90 5.41 5.20
CA GLU A 76 2.11 6.83 5.49
C GLU A 76 1.46 7.24 6.82
N ALA A 77 0.26 6.73 7.12
CA ALA A 77 -0.40 6.98 8.39
C ALA A 77 0.41 6.41 9.59
N ASP A 78 0.99 5.21 9.43
CA ASP A 78 1.89 4.59 10.42
C ASP A 78 3.13 5.47 10.67
N ALA A 79 3.79 5.92 9.61
CA ALA A 79 4.97 6.77 9.73
C ALA A 79 4.67 8.12 10.39
N ARG A 80 3.58 8.78 10.02
CA ARG A 80 3.16 10.04 10.64
C ARG A 80 2.73 9.88 12.10
N SER A 81 2.23 8.70 12.46
CA SER A 81 1.89 8.38 13.85
C SER A 81 3.14 8.10 14.69
N ALA A 82 4.18 7.48 14.09
CA ALA A 82 5.45 7.17 14.76
C ALA A 82 6.39 8.37 14.88
N SER A 83 6.36 9.32 13.95
CA SER A 83 7.33 10.44 13.89
C SER A 83 7.25 11.43 15.05
N ARG A 84 6.16 11.46 15.81
CA ARG A 84 5.94 12.35 16.95
C ARG A 84 5.22 11.66 18.11
N PRO A 85 5.80 10.63 18.72
CA PRO A 85 5.10 9.84 19.72
C PRO A 85 4.66 10.65 20.97
N ASN A 86 5.41 11.70 21.32
CA ASN A 86 5.13 12.53 22.51
C ASN A 86 4.46 13.89 22.18
N ALA A 87 4.36 14.26 20.91
CA ALA A 87 3.84 15.55 20.46
C ALA A 87 2.58 15.43 19.58
N GLY A 88 1.88 14.28 19.67
CA GLY A 88 0.67 14.06 18.90
C GLY A 88 0.93 13.69 17.45
N GLY A 89 1.50 12.50 17.19
CA GLY A 89 1.49 11.89 15.86
C GLY A 89 0.06 11.76 15.32
N LEU A 90 -0.09 11.42 14.05
CA LEU A 90 -1.39 11.45 13.37
C LEU A 90 -2.51 10.75 14.15
N ALA A 91 -2.26 9.56 14.71
CA ALA A 91 -3.27 8.84 15.51
C ALA A 91 -3.70 9.64 16.73
N ALA A 92 -2.76 10.18 17.50
CA ALA A 92 -3.04 10.94 18.71
C ALA A 92 -3.75 12.28 18.41
N SER A 93 -3.42 12.95 17.30
CA SER A 93 -4.05 14.23 16.92
C SER A 93 -5.56 14.13 16.66
N ILE A 94 -6.05 12.94 16.36
CA ILE A 94 -7.48 12.65 16.17
C ILE A 94 -8.09 11.79 17.28
N GLY A 95 -7.40 11.67 18.43
CA GLY A 95 -7.90 10.98 19.61
C GLY A 95 -7.79 9.46 19.59
N CYS A 96 -7.05 8.87 18.64
CA CYS A 96 -6.79 7.43 18.60
C CYS A 96 -5.55 7.08 19.44
N ARG A 97 -5.60 5.94 20.15
CA ARG A 97 -4.49 5.47 21.01
C ARG A 97 -3.24 5.09 20.20
N ASN A 98 -3.45 4.57 19.02
CA ASN A 98 -2.40 4.08 18.13
C ASN A 98 -2.88 4.02 16.68
N VAL A 99 -1.98 3.69 15.74
CA VAL A 99 -2.29 3.60 14.32
C VAL A 99 -3.29 2.48 13.98
N ASN A 100 -3.32 1.39 14.76
CA ASN A 100 -4.31 0.33 14.52
C ASN A 100 -5.73 0.85 14.77
N ASP A 101 -5.94 1.55 15.89
CA ASP A 101 -7.24 2.17 16.22
C ASP A 101 -7.63 3.20 15.16
N LEU A 102 -6.68 4.02 14.69
CA LEU A 102 -6.89 4.98 13.61
C LEU A 102 -7.37 4.28 12.32
N VAL A 103 -6.62 3.28 11.85
CA VAL A 103 -6.94 2.58 10.59
C VAL A 103 -8.28 1.86 10.71
N GLN A 104 -8.56 1.19 11.85
CA GLN A 104 -9.87 0.57 12.08
C GLN A 104 -11.01 1.58 12.02
N ALA A 105 -10.87 2.73 12.68
CA ALA A 105 -11.91 3.76 12.71
C ALA A 105 -12.20 4.33 11.31
N VAL A 106 -11.17 4.50 10.48
CA VAL A 106 -11.31 5.08 9.14
C VAL A 106 -11.80 4.05 8.12
N THR A 107 -11.29 2.80 8.19
CA THR A 107 -11.58 1.79 7.16
C THR A 107 -12.69 0.83 7.53
N LEU A 108 -13.15 0.84 8.79
CA LEU A 108 -14.12 -0.12 9.33
C LEU A 108 -13.67 -1.59 9.19
N ALA A 109 -12.38 -1.80 9.00
CA ALA A 109 -11.80 -3.12 8.82
C ALA A 109 -11.62 -3.85 10.16
N SER A 110 -11.58 -5.17 10.11
CA SER A 110 -11.32 -5.98 11.31
C SER A 110 -9.90 -5.75 11.85
N PRO A 111 -9.66 -5.96 13.17
CA PRO A 111 -8.32 -5.85 13.75
C PRO A 111 -7.28 -6.72 13.03
N HIS A 112 -7.68 -7.90 12.58
CA HIS A 112 -6.81 -8.81 11.82
C HIS A 112 -6.41 -8.24 10.46
N ALA A 113 -7.37 -7.72 9.70
CA ALA A 113 -7.13 -7.10 8.40
C ALA A 113 -6.23 -5.85 8.53
N VAL A 114 -6.44 -5.03 9.56
CA VAL A 114 -5.58 -3.87 9.84
C VAL A 114 -4.16 -4.30 10.17
N ALA A 115 -3.98 -5.32 11.02
CA ALA A 115 -2.66 -5.84 11.37
C ALA A 115 -1.93 -6.41 10.14
N ALA A 116 -2.65 -7.11 9.24
CA ALA A 116 -2.10 -7.60 7.98
C ALA A 116 -1.67 -6.43 7.06
N SER A 117 -2.53 -5.43 6.87
CA SER A 117 -2.25 -4.24 6.07
C SER A 117 -1.04 -3.47 6.59
N LEU A 118 -0.94 -3.23 7.90
CA LEU A 118 0.21 -2.55 8.52
C LEU A 118 1.50 -3.34 8.36
N ARG A 119 1.46 -4.67 8.49
CA ARG A 119 2.63 -5.54 8.29
C ARG A 119 3.17 -5.42 6.87
N VAL A 120 2.29 -5.47 5.87
CA VAL A 120 2.65 -5.33 4.46
C VAL A 120 3.14 -3.91 4.19
N ALA A 121 2.40 -2.89 4.62
CA ALA A 121 2.72 -1.48 4.40
C ALA A 121 4.13 -1.12 4.89
N ARG A 122 4.55 -1.59 6.07
CA ARG A 122 5.90 -1.36 6.63
C ARG A 122 7.01 -1.92 5.76
N LYS A 123 6.77 -3.03 5.04
CA LYS A 123 7.76 -3.69 4.18
C LYS A 123 7.85 -3.08 2.78
N VAL A 124 6.76 -2.52 2.28
CA VAL A 124 6.68 -1.98 0.92
C VAL A 124 6.77 -0.47 0.85
N ARG A 125 6.59 0.23 1.97
CA ARG A 125 6.68 1.70 2.03
C ARG A 125 8.10 2.18 1.75
N ARG A 126 8.20 3.28 1.00
CA ARG A 126 9.46 4.01 0.84
C ARG A 126 9.79 4.78 2.12
N GLY A 127 11.00 4.60 2.61
CA GLY A 127 11.53 5.42 3.70
C GLY A 127 11.82 6.86 3.25
N VAL A 128 12.08 7.73 4.24
CA VAL A 128 12.63 9.07 4.00
C VAL A 128 13.90 9.21 4.82
N GLY A 129 14.99 9.57 4.17
CA GLY A 129 16.28 9.77 4.81
C GLY A 129 16.22 10.98 5.75
N ILE A 130 16.58 10.79 7.02
CA ILE A 130 16.48 11.83 8.08
C ILE A 130 17.34 13.06 7.72
N ALA A 131 18.54 12.84 7.17
CA ALA A 131 19.47 13.92 6.86
C ALA A 131 19.20 14.59 5.50
N SER A 132 18.78 13.82 4.50
CA SER A 132 18.65 14.29 3.12
C SER A 132 17.22 14.64 2.71
N GLY A 133 16.21 14.16 3.46
CA GLY A 133 14.80 14.21 3.03
C GLY A 133 14.51 13.38 1.77
N ALA A 134 15.50 12.70 1.21
CA ALA A 134 15.34 11.91 0.00
C ALA A 134 14.58 10.61 0.28
N PHE A 135 13.80 10.16 -0.70
CA PHE A 135 13.14 8.88 -0.61
C PHE A 135 14.15 7.72 -0.67
N LEU A 136 14.09 6.86 0.31
CA LEU A 136 14.83 5.60 0.35
C LEU A 136 14.02 4.49 -0.32
N PRO A 137 14.69 3.51 -0.93
CA PRO A 137 13.98 2.35 -1.48
C PRO A 137 13.24 1.59 -0.37
N PRO A 138 12.12 0.94 -0.70
CA PRO A 138 11.42 0.07 0.26
C PRO A 138 12.29 -1.15 0.58
N GLU A 139 11.99 -1.81 1.69
CA GLU A 139 12.67 -3.05 2.09
C GLU A 139 12.49 -4.16 1.04
N LEU A 140 11.29 -4.23 0.44
CA LEU A 140 10.93 -5.23 -0.58
C LEU A 140 10.42 -4.54 -1.86
N PRO A 141 11.32 -4.00 -2.72
CA PRO A 141 10.92 -3.20 -3.89
C PRO A 141 10.14 -4.01 -4.94
N ALA A 142 10.50 -5.26 -5.19
CA ALA A 142 9.78 -6.13 -6.12
C ALA A 142 8.36 -6.42 -5.64
N LEU A 143 8.17 -6.62 -4.34
CA LEU A 143 6.86 -6.84 -3.75
C LEU A 143 5.98 -5.59 -3.83
N ARG A 144 6.57 -4.42 -3.58
CA ARG A 144 5.89 -3.14 -3.78
C ARG A 144 5.38 -3.01 -5.22
N GLN A 145 6.22 -3.29 -6.19
CA GLN A 145 5.85 -3.23 -7.59
C GLN A 145 4.69 -4.17 -7.92
N ALA A 146 4.76 -5.42 -7.48
CA ALA A 146 3.72 -6.42 -7.69
C ALA A 146 2.36 -6.02 -7.07
N LEU A 147 2.37 -5.37 -5.89
CA LEU A 147 1.17 -4.81 -5.27
C LEU A 147 0.57 -3.67 -6.10
N LEU A 148 1.39 -2.71 -6.56
CA LEU A 148 0.93 -1.58 -7.36
C LEU A 148 0.37 -2.02 -8.73
N GLU A 149 0.92 -3.06 -9.32
CA GLU A 149 0.43 -3.67 -10.55
C GLU A 149 -0.84 -4.51 -10.35
N GLY A 150 -1.18 -4.83 -9.09
CA GLY A 150 -2.29 -5.73 -8.75
C GLY A 150 -2.01 -7.19 -9.10
N ALA A 151 -0.73 -7.57 -9.20
CA ALA A 151 -0.32 -8.95 -9.44
C ALA A 151 -0.51 -9.83 -8.20
N VAL A 152 -0.37 -9.26 -7.01
CA VAL A 152 -0.55 -9.93 -5.71
C VAL A 152 -1.54 -9.17 -4.83
N SER A 153 -2.21 -9.86 -3.91
CA SER A 153 -3.07 -9.25 -2.89
C SER A 153 -2.31 -9.00 -1.59
N VAL A 154 -2.81 -8.08 -0.76
CA VAL A 154 -2.29 -7.84 0.59
C VAL A 154 -2.35 -9.11 1.44
N ASP A 155 -3.40 -9.91 1.32
CA ASP A 155 -3.54 -11.16 2.06
C ASP A 155 -2.48 -12.20 1.67
N ALA A 156 -2.25 -12.37 0.36
CA ALA A 156 -1.19 -13.28 -0.13
C ALA A 156 0.19 -12.82 0.37
N VAL A 157 0.49 -11.54 0.29
CA VAL A 157 1.73 -10.95 0.80
C VAL A 157 1.86 -11.13 2.31
N SER A 158 0.79 -10.84 3.06
CA SER A 158 0.80 -10.99 4.53
C SER A 158 1.07 -12.44 4.94
N GLY A 159 0.51 -13.41 4.21
CA GLY A 159 0.77 -14.84 4.41
C GLY A 159 2.22 -15.24 4.15
N LEU A 160 2.88 -14.62 3.17
CA LEU A 160 4.29 -14.89 2.83
C LEU A 160 5.27 -14.23 3.81
N LEU A 161 4.93 -13.09 4.38
CA LEU A 161 5.83 -12.34 5.27
C LEU A 161 6.10 -13.06 6.60
N GLY A 162 5.16 -13.86 7.13
CA GLY A 162 5.36 -14.68 8.33
C GLY A 162 6.53 -15.66 8.14
N PRO A 163 6.44 -16.61 7.20
CA PRO A 163 7.49 -17.57 6.92
C PRO A 163 8.86 -16.95 6.56
N LEU A 164 8.85 -15.80 5.85
CA LEU A 164 10.11 -15.09 5.50
C LEU A 164 10.79 -14.48 6.73
N GLN A 165 10.05 -14.00 7.71
CA GLN A 165 10.62 -13.53 8.97
C GLN A 165 11.24 -14.69 9.78
N ASP A 166 10.56 -15.82 9.83
CA ASP A 166 11.06 -17.02 10.52
C ASP A 166 12.34 -17.56 9.88
N LEU A 167 12.43 -17.56 8.56
CA LEU A 167 13.63 -17.91 7.81
C LEU A 167 14.80 -16.94 8.10
N HIS A 168 14.53 -15.63 8.18
CA HIS A 168 15.56 -14.64 8.45
C HIS A 168 16.12 -14.77 9.86
N VAL A 169 15.26 -15.07 10.83
CA VAL A 169 15.65 -15.34 12.22
C VAL A 169 16.47 -16.66 12.29
N ALA A 170 16.03 -17.71 11.61
CA ALA A 170 16.74 -19.00 11.61
C ALA A 170 18.14 -18.88 11.00
N VAL A 171 18.27 -18.22 9.82
CA VAL A 171 19.56 -18.01 9.16
C VAL A 171 20.47 -17.09 9.98
N GLY A 172 19.92 -16.03 10.60
CA GLY A 172 20.69 -15.13 11.47
C GLY A 172 21.23 -15.85 12.72
N VAL A 173 20.45 -16.75 13.31
CA VAL A 173 20.88 -17.56 14.47
C VAL A 173 21.97 -18.56 14.10
N ASP A 174 21.88 -19.18 12.92
CA ASP A 174 22.89 -20.12 12.45
C ASP A 174 24.23 -19.45 12.13
N LEU A 175 24.20 -18.24 11.52
CA LEU A 175 25.43 -17.46 11.29
C LEU A 175 26.12 -17.07 12.60
N LEU A 176 25.37 -16.63 13.61
CA LEU A 176 25.93 -16.29 14.93
C LEU A 176 26.41 -17.49 15.72
N ARG A 177 25.94 -18.70 15.40
CA ARG A 177 26.39 -19.96 16.02
C ARG A 177 27.70 -20.45 15.41
N ASP A 178 27.84 -20.24 14.11
CA ASP A 178 29.08 -20.64 13.37
C ASP A 178 30.29 -19.74 13.73
N GLU A 179 30.06 -18.46 14.00
CA GLU A 179 31.11 -17.53 14.44
C GLU A 179 31.64 -17.88 15.84
N ARG A 180 30.76 -18.32 16.76
CA ARG A 180 31.17 -18.75 18.13
C ARG A 180 31.94 -20.07 18.19
N HIS A 181 31.98 -20.85 17.14
CA HIS A 181 32.74 -22.10 17.07
C HIS A 181 34.08 -21.94 16.35
N ARG A 182 34.43 -20.72 15.92
CA ARG A 182 35.71 -20.39 15.25
C ARG A 182 36.70 -19.61 16.14
N GLU A 183 36.29 -19.24 17.36
CA GLU A 183 37.15 -18.70 18.41
C GLU A 183 37.60 -19.84 19.38
#